data_60e72f05e4fcb15d70e81d62242709c8
#
_entry.id   60e72f05e4fcb15d70e81d62242709c8
#
_cell.length_a   1.000
_cell.length_b   1.000
_cell.length_c   1.000
_cell.angle_alpha   90.00
_cell.angle_beta   90.00
_cell.angle_gamma   90.00
#
_symmetry.space_group_name_H-M   'P 1'
#
loop_
_entity.id
_entity.type
_entity.pdbx_description
1 polymer ?
#
loop_
_entity_poly.entity_id
_entity_poly.type
_entity_poly.pdbx_seq_one_letter_code
_entity_poly.pdbx_strand_id
1 'polypeptide(L)'
;PLFGLVLDAERQTPYSARAGHGAWRDETAIHVSGRSNISDLLLSVPDIVYTFLKPHPHQDGIIQLAQDVRGIRSLGSVALELCAVAAGEEDLFIAPRSSPWDHNAARIILCEAGGSICSLHGMPLPVGEKSAVLAACSKELEQTVLSLYFPV
;
A
#
# COMPACT_ATOMS: atom_id res chain seq x y z
N PRO A 1 -13.37 -8.09 -2.12
CA PRO A 1 -13.21 -8.82 -3.39
C PRO A 1 -12.95 -10.31 -3.13
N LEU A 2 -13.35 -11.18 -4.10
CA LEU A 2 -13.09 -12.63 -4.03
C LEU A 2 -11.87 -13.03 -4.83
N PHE A 3 -11.49 -12.21 -5.82
CA PHE A 3 -10.36 -12.42 -6.70
C PHE A 3 -9.80 -11.06 -7.15
N GLY A 4 -8.49 -10.98 -7.31
CA GLY A 4 -7.78 -9.83 -7.86
C GLY A 4 -6.70 -10.26 -8.83
N LEU A 5 -6.54 -9.49 -9.91
CA LEU A 5 -5.48 -9.65 -10.90
C LEU A 5 -4.93 -8.26 -11.23
N VAL A 6 -3.62 -8.11 -11.13
CA VAL A 6 -2.86 -6.94 -11.59
C VAL A 6 -1.76 -7.44 -12.53
N LEU A 7 -1.71 -6.88 -13.74
CA LEU A 7 -0.67 -7.20 -14.70
C LEU A 7 0.34 -6.05 -14.79
N ASP A 8 1.61 -6.32 -14.47
CA ASP A 8 2.71 -5.47 -14.89
C ASP A 8 2.91 -5.69 -16.40
N ALA A 9 2.36 -4.80 -17.20
CA ALA A 9 2.35 -4.94 -18.66
C ALA A 9 3.75 -4.81 -19.28
N GLU A 10 4.65 -4.08 -18.63
CA GLU A 10 6.03 -3.91 -19.09
C GLU A 10 6.85 -5.19 -18.87
N ARG A 11 6.74 -5.80 -17.70
CA ARG A 11 7.44 -7.04 -17.34
C ARG A 11 6.67 -8.29 -17.73
N GLN A 12 5.42 -8.15 -18.22
CA GLN A 12 4.49 -9.26 -18.50
C GLN A 12 4.29 -10.17 -17.27
N THR A 13 4.29 -9.58 -16.09
CA THR A 13 4.24 -10.30 -14.81
C THR A 13 2.87 -10.12 -14.16
N PRO A 14 2.05 -11.16 -14.04
CA PRO A 14 0.78 -11.11 -13.32
C PRO A 14 0.98 -11.28 -11.81
N TYR A 15 0.25 -10.47 -11.05
CA TYR A 15 0.00 -10.65 -9.63
C TYR A 15 -1.45 -11.06 -9.46
N SER A 16 -1.71 -12.10 -8.69
CA SER A 16 -3.07 -12.60 -8.48
C SER A 16 -3.29 -13.10 -7.07
N ALA A 17 -4.54 -13.04 -6.62
CA ALA A 17 -4.97 -13.67 -5.38
C ALA A 17 -6.44 -14.09 -5.47
N ARG A 18 -6.78 -15.13 -4.74
CA ARG A 18 -8.14 -15.58 -4.48
C ARG A 18 -8.32 -15.70 -2.98
N ALA A 19 -9.46 -15.25 -2.47
CA ALA A 19 -9.78 -15.29 -1.06
C ALA A 19 -9.54 -16.67 -0.45
N GLY A 20 -8.71 -16.76 0.58
CA GLY A 20 -8.33 -17.98 1.28
C GLY A 20 -7.31 -18.87 0.56
N HIS A 21 -6.69 -18.40 -0.53
CA HIS A 21 -5.74 -19.19 -1.32
C HIS A 21 -4.35 -18.54 -1.47
N GLY A 22 -4.09 -17.46 -0.73
CA GLY A 22 -2.83 -16.74 -0.79
C GLY A 22 -2.68 -15.85 -2.04
N ALA A 23 -1.53 -15.20 -2.13
CA ALA A 23 -1.17 -14.30 -3.22
C ALA A 23 0.01 -14.85 -4.03
N TRP A 24 0.03 -14.52 -5.31
CA TRP A 24 0.96 -15.10 -6.28
C TRP A 24 1.49 -14.04 -7.24
N ARG A 25 2.77 -14.15 -7.59
CA ARG A 25 3.39 -13.47 -8.71
C ARG A 25 3.84 -14.52 -9.71
N ASP A 26 3.24 -14.56 -10.90
CA ASP A 26 3.29 -15.72 -11.79
C ASP A 26 2.88 -16.99 -11.04
N GLU A 27 3.74 -17.98 -11.00
CA GLU A 27 3.56 -19.25 -10.27
C GLU A 27 4.22 -19.26 -8.87
N THR A 28 4.79 -18.11 -8.43
CA THR A 28 5.49 -18.01 -7.16
C THR A 28 4.60 -17.38 -6.10
N ALA A 29 4.41 -18.06 -4.96
CA ALA A 29 3.73 -17.49 -3.82
C ALA A 29 4.49 -16.29 -3.26
N ILE A 30 3.77 -15.20 -2.95
CA ILE A 30 4.35 -13.98 -2.39
C ILE A 30 3.81 -13.71 -0.99
N HIS A 31 4.63 -13.08 -0.18
CA HIS A 31 4.32 -12.68 1.18
C HIS A 31 4.90 -11.28 1.46
N VAL A 32 4.23 -10.54 2.32
CA VAL A 32 4.73 -9.27 2.83
C VAL A 32 6.05 -9.43 3.58
N SER A 33 6.79 -8.33 3.74
CA SER A 33 7.97 -8.30 4.59
C SER A 33 7.58 -8.45 6.07
N GLY A 34 8.50 -8.91 6.89
CA GLY A 34 8.31 -8.99 8.35
C GLY A 34 8.83 -7.75 9.09
N ARG A 35 9.10 -6.63 8.42
CA ARG A 35 9.67 -5.43 9.03
C ARG A 35 8.62 -4.68 9.85
N SER A 36 9.05 -4.19 11.03
CA SER A 36 8.18 -3.45 11.95
C SER A 36 8.79 -2.15 12.47
N ASN A 37 10.12 -2.00 12.38
CA ASN A 37 10.80 -0.79 12.85
C ASN A 37 10.73 0.30 11.77
N ILE A 38 10.14 1.45 12.09
CA ILE A 38 9.89 2.56 11.15
C ILE A 38 11.16 2.96 10.37
N SER A 39 12.30 3.05 11.04
CA SER A 39 13.56 3.45 10.40
C SER A 39 14.13 2.45 9.39
N ASP A 40 13.59 1.24 9.32
CA ASP A 40 14.03 0.20 8.38
C ASP A 40 13.09 0.06 7.18
N LEU A 41 11.94 0.77 7.19
CA LEU A 41 10.88 0.61 6.19
C LEU A 41 11.18 1.35 4.88
N LEU A 42 10.66 0.80 3.80
CA LEU A 42 10.52 1.47 2.51
C LEU A 42 9.07 1.92 2.34
N LEU A 43 8.89 3.23 2.17
CA LEU A 43 7.61 3.86 1.88
C LEU A 43 7.44 4.04 0.38
N SER A 44 6.32 3.58 -0.16
CA SER A 44 5.91 3.79 -1.54
C SER A 44 4.84 4.87 -1.66
N VAL A 45 4.94 5.72 -2.68
CA VAL A 45 3.96 6.77 -2.99
C VAL A 45 3.73 6.86 -4.50
N PRO A 46 2.48 7.01 -4.98
CA PRO A 46 2.20 6.93 -6.42
C PRO A 46 2.58 8.21 -7.20
N ASP A 47 2.69 9.34 -6.52
CA ASP A 47 3.01 10.64 -7.10
C ASP A 47 3.75 11.51 -6.08
N ILE A 48 5.03 11.71 -6.30
CA ILE A 48 5.90 12.51 -5.41
C ILE A 48 5.43 13.97 -5.35
N VAL A 49 5.07 14.56 -6.50
CA VAL A 49 4.67 15.97 -6.55
C VAL A 49 3.37 16.20 -5.79
N TYR A 50 2.34 15.38 -6.05
CA TYR A 50 1.08 15.51 -5.35
C TYR A 50 1.21 15.16 -3.86
N THR A 51 1.93 14.08 -3.54
CA THR A 51 2.06 13.60 -2.16
C THR A 51 2.80 14.57 -1.25
N PHE A 52 3.86 15.22 -1.74
CA PHE A 52 4.74 16.03 -0.89
C PHE A 52 4.66 17.54 -1.16
N LEU A 53 4.34 17.96 -2.38
CA LEU A 53 4.46 19.38 -2.78
C LEU A 53 3.11 20.06 -3.01
N LYS A 54 2.00 19.34 -3.12
CA LYS A 54 0.67 19.92 -3.25
C LYS A 54 -0.06 19.89 -1.90
N PRO A 55 -0.75 20.97 -1.51
CA PRO A 55 -1.52 21.00 -0.26
C PRO A 55 -2.63 19.95 -0.24
N HIS A 56 -2.70 19.17 0.82
CA HIS A 56 -3.79 18.24 1.11
C HIS A 56 -3.85 17.92 2.62
N PRO A 57 -4.99 17.44 3.15
CA PRO A 57 -5.21 17.31 4.60
C PRO A 57 -4.22 16.39 5.34
N HIS A 58 -3.56 15.46 4.63
CA HIS A 58 -2.66 14.48 5.25
C HIS A 58 -1.17 14.80 5.05
N GLN A 59 -0.84 15.96 4.49
CA GLN A 59 0.52 16.30 4.06
C GLN A 59 1.54 16.25 5.20
N ASP A 60 1.22 16.86 6.35
CA ASP A 60 2.16 16.96 7.46
C ASP A 60 2.54 15.58 8.01
N GLY A 61 1.56 14.69 8.22
CA GLY A 61 1.81 13.33 8.69
C GLY A 61 2.63 12.50 7.68
N ILE A 62 2.37 12.67 6.39
CA ILE A 62 3.14 11.97 5.35
C ILE A 62 4.58 12.49 5.29
N ILE A 63 4.80 13.80 5.41
CA ILE A 63 6.16 14.38 5.44
C ILE A 63 6.92 13.89 6.67
N GLN A 64 6.29 13.85 7.84
CA GLN A 64 6.92 13.34 9.05
C GLN A 64 7.30 11.87 8.91
N LEU A 65 6.39 11.02 8.45
CA LEU A 65 6.69 9.61 8.19
C LEU A 65 7.83 9.43 7.18
N ALA A 66 7.85 10.26 6.11
CA ALA A 66 8.89 10.24 5.09
C ALA A 66 10.30 10.57 5.64
N GLN A 67 10.38 11.36 6.72
CA GLN A 67 11.64 11.67 7.40
C GLN A 67 12.13 10.52 8.29
N ASP A 68 11.22 9.68 8.79
CA ASP A 68 11.52 8.63 9.76
C ASP A 68 11.81 7.28 9.09
N VAL A 69 11.33 7.03 7.87
CA VAL A 69 11.57 5.78 7.14
C VAL A 69 12.96 5.73 6.51
N ARG A 70 13.42 4.54 6.18
CA ARG A 70 14.72 4.32 5.50
C ARG A 70 14.79 4.95 4.11
N GLY A 71 13.68 5.01 3.40
CA GLY A 71 13.65 5.56 2.04
C GLY A 71 12.28 5.51 1.39
N ILE A 72 12.16 6.28 0.30
CA ILE A 72 10.92 6.44 -0.45
C ILE A 72 11.10 5.88 -1.85
N ARG A 73 10.04 5.27 -2.39
CA ARG A 73 9.93 4.77 -3.76
C ARG A 73 8.70 5.38 -4.43
N SER A 74 8.72 5.46 -5.75
CA SER A 74 7.55 5.83 -6.54
C SER A 74 7.65 5.15 -7.90
N LEU A 75 6.72 4.25 -8.17
CA LEU A 75 6.58 3.57 -9.48
C LEU A 75 5.58 4.29 -10.38
N GLY A 76 4.75 5.16 -9.80
CA GLY A 76 3.69 5.87 -10.53
C GLY A 76 2.44 5.03 -10.80
N SER A 77 2.28 3.90 -10.12
CA SER A 77 1.13 3.02 -10.25
C SER A 77 0.69 2.47 -8.91
N VAL A 78 -0.45 2.93 -8.39
CA VAL A 78 -1.03 2.46 -7.13
C VAL A 78 -1.12 0.93 -7.09
N ALA A 79 -1.61 0.31 -8.17
CA ALA A 79 -1.79 -1.14 -8.22
C ALA A 79 -0.46 -1.90 -8.11
N LEU A 80 0.59 -1.45 -8.82
CA LEU A 80 1.90 -2.11 -8.77
C LEU A 80 2.63 -1.85 -7.46
N GLU A 81 2.49 -0.66 -6.87
CA GLU A 81 3.08 -0.35 -5.56
C GLU A 81 2.44 -1.18 -4.44
N LEU A 82 1.13 -1.38 -4.46
CA LEU A 82 0.46 -2.31 -3.54
C LEU A 82 0.92 -3.77 -3.76
N CYS A 83 1.18 -4.17 -5.00
CA CYS A 83 1.76 -5.48 -5.31
C CYS A 83 3.21 -5.59 -4.82
N ALA A 84 4.01 -4.52 -4.85
CA ALA A 84 5.36 -4.49 -4.32
C ALA A 84 5.36 -4.68 -2.79
N VAL A 85 4.42 -4.05 -2.07
CA VAL A 85 4.21 -4.31 -0.63
C VAL A 85 3.79 -5.76 -0.40
N ALA A 86 2.87 -6.30 -1.21
CA ALA A 86 2.43 -7.70 -1.11
C ALA A 86 3.57 -8.70 -1.35
N ALA A 87 4.52 -8.36 -2.21
CA ALA A 87 5.70 -9.18 -2.52
C ALA A 87 6.87 -8.99 -1.52
N GLY A 88 6.71 -8.13 -0.51
CA GLY A 88 7.76 -7.85 0.49
C GLY A 88 8.92 -7.02 -0.03
N GLU A 89 8.80 -6.42 -1.21
CA GLU A 89 9.80 -5.54 -1.83
C GLU A 89 9.77 -4.15 -1.20
N GLU A 90 8.59 -3.71 -0.76
CA GLU A 90 8.33 -2.49 -0.01
C GLU A 90 7.52 -2.83 1.25
N ASP A 91 7.38 -1.89 2.18
CA ASP A 91 6.80 -2.16 3.49
C ASP A 91 5.53 -1.37 3.76
N LEU A 92 5.48 -0.15 3.23
CA LEU A 92 4.38 0.79 3.36
C LEU A 92 4.02 1.39 2.01
N PHE A 93 2.74 1.67 1.81
CA PHE A 93 2.24 2.48 0.72
C PHE A 93 1.29 3.56 1.23
N ILE A 94 1.44 4.79 0.77
CA ILE A 94 0.50 5.88 1.06
C ILE A 94 0.13 6.61 -0.23
N ALA A 95 -1.17 6.79 -0.42
CA ALA A 95 -1.72 7.69 -1.42
C ALA A 95 -2.68 8.69 -0.76
N PRO A 96 -2.43 10.00 -0.84
CA PRO A 96 -3.37 11.02 -0.33
C PRO A 96 -4.75 10.95 -1.00
N ARG A 97 -4.79 10.39 -2.20
CA ARG A 97 -6.02 10.15 -2.97
C ARG A 97 -5.82 8.99 -3.94
N SER A 98 -6.72 8.02 -3.89
CA SER A 98 -6.77 6.88 -4.80
C SER A 98 -8.20 6.60 -5.23
N SER A 99 -8.39 6.16 -6.45
CA SER A 99 -9.69 5.74 -6.97
C SER A 99 -9.90 4.24 -6.77
N PRO A 100 -11.15 3.75 -6.67
CA PRO A 100 -11.41 2.33 -6.45
C PRO A 100 -10.76 1.40 -7.48
N TRP A 101 -10.72 1.80 -8.74
CA TRP A 101 -10.07 1.03 -9.81
C TRP A 101 -8.55 0.97 -9.71
N ASP A 102 -7.92 1.85 -8.92
CA ASP A 102 -6.49 1.83 -8.68
C ASP A 102 -6.09 0.80 -7.62
N HIS A 103 -6.95 0.54 -6.62
CA HIS A 103 -6.57 -0.27 -5.46
C HIS A 103 -7.40 -1.55 -5.24
N ASN A 104 -8.62 -1.68 -5.82
CA ASN A 104 -9.51 -2.79 -5.47
C ASN A 104 -8.95 -4.18 -5.83
N ALA A 105 -8.26 -4.31 -6.98
CA ALA A 105 -7.65 -5.59 -7.36
C ALA A 105 -6.42 -5.91 -6.49
N ALA A 106 -5.55 -4.91 -6.28
CA ALA A 106 -4.34 -5.10 -5.46
C ALA A 106 -4.67 -5.29 -3.96
N ARG A 107 -5.81 -4.78 -3.49
CA ARG A 107 -6.27 -4.95 -2.09
C ARG A 107 -6.34 -6.41 -1.67
N ILE A 108 -6.97 -7.28 -2.48
CA ILE A 108 -7.05 -8.70 -2.12
C ILE A 108 -5.67 -9.36 -2.22
N ILE A 109 -4.84 -8.97 -3.20
CA ILE A 109 -3.48 -9.49 -3.34
C ILE A 109 -2.67 -9.18 -2.08
N LEU A 110 -2.71 -7.94 -1.61
CA LEU A 110 -2.02 -7.54 -0.39
C LEU A 110 -2.55 -8.26 0.85
N CYS A 111 -3.87 -8.35 1.03
CA CYS A 111 -4.46 -9.04 2.18
C CYS A 111 -4.12 -10.53 2.21
N GLU A 112 -4.17 -11.20 1.07
CA GLU A 112 -3.82 -12.64 0.94
C GLU A 112 -2.31 -12.88 1.10
N ALA A 113 -1.47 -11.87 0.85
CA ALA A 113 -0.03 -11.92 1.15
C ALA A 113 0.29 -11.66 2.64
N GLY A 114 -0.71 -11.34 3.48
CA GLY A 114 -0.56 -11.07 4.91
C GLY A 114 -0.46 -9.59 5.28
N GLY A 115 -0.63 -8.68 4.34
CA GLY A 115 -0.64 -7.24 4.57
C GLY A 115 -1.99 -6.70 5.01
N SER A 116 -2.02 -5.40 5.27
CA SER A 116 -3.20 -4.66 5.69
C SER A 116 -3.39 -3.38 4.87
N ILE A 117 -4.63 -2.96 4.67
CA ILE A 117 -4.97 -1.74 3.91
C ILE A 117 -6.24 -1.09 4.48
N CYS A 118 -6.18 0.23 4.65
CA CYS A 118 -7.29 1.04 5.14
C CYS A 118 -7.21 2.48 4.60
N SER A 119 -8.16 3.33 4.97
CA SER A 119 -8.04 4.78 4.78
C SER A 119 -7.05 5.38 5.79
N LEU A 120 -6.56 6.61 5.55
CA LEU A 120 -5.73 7.35 6.51
C LEU A 120 -6.47 7.76 7.80
N HIS A 121 -7.76 7.41 7.93
CA HIS A 121 -8.54 7.50 9.16
C HIS A 121 -8.76 6.13 9.83
N GLY A 122 -8.05 5.08 9.39
CA GLY A 122 -8.18 3.73 9.94
C GLY A 122 -9.46 2.99 9.58
N MET A 123 -10.28 3.54 8.68
CA MET A 123 -11.55 2.96 8.26
C MET A 123 -11.38 2.04 7.05
N PRO A 124 -12.24 1.04 6.86
CA PRO A 124 -12.26 0.26 5.63
C PRO A 124 -12.40 1.15 4.39
N LEU A 125 -11.67 0.81 3.31
CA LEU A 125 -11.76 1.57 2.07
C LEU A 125 -13.18 1.45 1.46
N PRO A 126 -13.77 2.56 1.02
CA PRO A 126 -15.05 2.54 0.32
C PRO A 126 -14.94 1.81 -1.02
N VAL A 127 -16.00 1.11 -1.42
CA VAL A 127 -15.99 0.30 -2.64
C VAL A 127 -16.09 1.15 -3.91
N GLY A 128 -16.81 2.26 -3.86
CA GLY A 128 -17.16 3.07 -5.03
C GLY A 128 -16.65 4.52 -5.01
N GLU A 129 -15.94 4.94 -3.97
CA GLU A 129 -15.53 6.33 -3.79
C GLU A 129 -14.02 6.46 -3.68
N LYS A 130 -13.50 7.64 -4.00
CA LYS A 130 -12.08 7.97 -3.78
C LYS A 130 -11.78 8.05 -2.29
N SER A 131 -10.60 7.58 -1.91
CA SER A 131 -10.11 7.62 -0.54
C SER A 131 -8.63 7.92 -0.48
N ALA A 132 -8.17 8.51 0.61
CA ALA A 132 -6.77 8.40 1.00
C ALA A 132 -6.50 6.97 1.48
N VAL A 133 -5.35 6.40 1.12
CA VAL A 133 -5.03 4.98 1.33
C VAL A 133 -3.73 4.85 2.11
N LEU A 134 -3.74 3.99 3.12
CA LEU A 134 -2.57 3.44 3.78
C LEU A 134 -2.58 1.92 3.59
N ALA A 135 -1.47 1.37 3.13
CA ALA A 135 -1.21 -0.05 3.16
C ALA A 135 0.10 -0.35 3.89
N ALA A 136 0.15 -1.47 4.58
CA ALA A 136 1.28 -1.89 5.39
C ALA A 136 1.52 -3.40 5.29
N CYS A 137 2.75 -3.83 5.53
CA CYS A 137 3.12 -5.24 5.57
C CYS A 137 2.57 -6.00 6.78
N SER A 138 1.94 -5.32 7.76
CA SER A 138 1.18 -5.95 8.83
C SER A 138 0.09 -5.04 9.38
N LYS A 139 -0.88 -5.62 10.08
CA LYS A 139 -1.94 -4.84 10.76
C LYS A 139 -1.38 -4.03 11.93
N GLU A 140 -0.41 -4.55 12.65
CA GLU A 140 0.27 -3.88 13.75
C GLU A 140 1.02 -2.64 13.27
N LEU A 141 1.72 -2.76 12.14
CA LEU A 141 2.42 -1.63 11.53
C LEU A 141 1.43 -0.57 11.02
N GLU A 142 0.32 -0.97 10.39
CA GLU A 142 -0.75 -0.05 9.98
C GLU A 142 -1.24 0.79 11.18
N GLN A 143 -1.55 0.13 12.30
CA GLN A 143 -2.01 0.79 13.52
C GLN A 143 -0.96 1.73 14.12
N THR A 144 0.31 1.31 14.12
CA THR A 144 1.43 2.13 14.58
C THR A 144 1.57 3.40 13.74
N VAL A 145 1.55 3.28 12.42
CA VAL A 145 1.65 4.43 11.51
C VAL A 145 0.46 5.38 11.68
N LEU A 146 -0.76 4.85 11.77
CA LEU A 146 -1.94 5.69 12.00
C LEU A 146 -1.84 6.47 13.32
N SER A 147 -1.43 5.82 14.40
CA SER A 147 -1.36 6.47 15.72
C SER A 147 -0.27 7.53 15.83
N LEU A 148 0.85 7.35 15.15
CA LEU A 148 2.00 8.25 15.23
C LEU A 148 1.88 9.44 14.27
N TYR A 149 1.36 9.23 13.07
CA TYR A 149 1.42 10.21 11.99
C TYR A 149 0.06 10.76 11.54
N PHE A 150 -1.03 10.07 11.88
CA PHE A 150 -2.40 10.44 11.50
C PHE A 150 -3.36 10.35 12.68
N PRO A 151 -3.03 10.95 13.85
CA PRO A 151 -3.93 10.90 15.00
C PRO A 151 -5.26 11.59 14.67
N VAL A 152 -6.39 10.99 15.10
CA VAL A 152 -7.76 11.53 14.94
C VAL A 152 -8.07 12.51 16.05
#